data_e2225b32e150a11fcc262404206ac590
#
_entry.id   e2225b32e150a11fcc262404206ac590
#
_cell.length_a   1.000
_cell.length_b   1.000
_cell.length_c   1.000
_cell.angle_alpha   90.00
_cell.angle_beta   90.00
_cell.angle_gamma   90.00
#
_symmetry.space_group_name_H-M   'P 1'
#
loop_
_entity.id
_entity.type
_entity.pdbx_description
1 polymer ?
#
loop_
_entity_poly.entity_id
_entity_poly.type
_entity_poly.pdbx_seq_one_letter_code
_entity_poly.pdbx_strand_id
1 'polypeptide(L)'
;MLWFKPSFKKKFCQIKGGWSPSQVLELLGGPVEMEDSEVPLGSDWGSQPGMTFRMKPGDPVQQWMFEDKGEFYYLWFAKVSFADDDPWRVTLTRKMSRRIAA
;
A
#
# COMPACT_ATOMS: atom_id res chain seq x y z
N MET A 1 -35.90 0.27 -0.99
CA MET A 1 -34.66 0.91 -1.34
C MET A 1 -33.49 -0.05 -1.11
N LEU A 2 -32.65 -0.18 -2.09
CA LEU A 2 -31.49 -1.04 -1.98
C LEU A 2 -30.29 -0.22 -1.51
N TRP A 3 -29.63 -0.72 -0.48
CA TRP A 3 -28.43 -0.11 0.05
C TRP A 3 -27.25 -0.96 -0.35
N PHE A 4 -26.39 -0.41 -1.21
CA PHE A 4 -25.18 -1.08 -1.63
C PHE A 4 -24.01 -0.51 -0.87
N LYS A 5 -23.35 -1.35 -0.11
CA LYS A 5 -22.05 -0.98 0.44
C LYS A 5 -21.02 -1.27 -0.63
N PRO A 6 -20.08 -0.35 -0.89
CA PRO A 6 -18.98 -0.64 -1.81
C PRO A 6 -18.23 -1.89 -1.34
N SER A 7 -17.89 -2.76 -2.28
CA SER A 7 -17.05 -3.90 -1.96
C SER A 7 -15.67 -3.45 -1.52
N PHE A 8 -14.94 -4.31 -0.82
CA PHE A 8 -13.56 -4.02 -0.45
C PHE A 8 -12.74 -3.67 -1.69
N LYS A 9 -12.87 -4.46 -2.75
CA LYS A 9 -12.17 -4.23 -4.00
C LYS A 9 -12.42 -2.83 -4.55
N LYS A 10 -13.67 -2.37 -4.54
CA LYS A 10 -14.01 -1.03 -5.04
C LYS A 10 -13.39 0.06 -4.17
N LYS A 11 -13.41 -0.12 -2.85
CA LYS A 11 -12.76 0.81 -1.93
C LYS A 11 -11.26 0.85 -2.18
N PHE A 12 -10.65 -0.32 -2.31
CA PHE A 12 -9.21 -0.42 -2.55
C PHE A 12 -8.81 0.32 -3.83
N CYS A 13 -9.62 0.21 -4.87
CA CYS A 13 -9.35 0.88 -6.15
C CYS A 13 -9.46 2.40 -6.07
N GLN A 14 -10.03 2.95 -5.01
CA GLN A 14 -10.10 4.40 -4.81
C GLN A 14 -8.81 4.97 -4.27
N ILE A 15 -7.94 4.13 -3.73
CA ILE A 15 -6.68 4.59 -3.14
C ILE A 15 -5.74 5.06 -4.24
N LYS A 16 -5.21 6.26 -4.06
CA LYS A 16 -4.29 6.87 -5.04
C LYS A 16 -2.93 7.07 -4.40
N GLY A 17 -1.92 7.15 -5.24
CA GLY A 17 -0.60 7.54 -4.78
C GLY A 17 -0.64 8.87 -4.07
N GLY A 18 0.14 8.98 -3.01
CA GLY A 18 0.16 10.18 -2.18
C GLY A 18 -0.79 10.16 -0.98
N TRP A 19 -1.66 9.17 -0.87
CA TRP A 19 -2.52 9.04 0.30
C TRP A 19 -1.69 8.72 1.55
N SER A 20 -2.10 9.30 2.68
CA SER A 20 -1.50 8.99 3.97
C SER A 20 -2.03 7.68 4.54
N PRO A 21 -1.32 7.07 5.50
CA PRO A 21 -1.86 5.90 6.22
C PRO A 21 -3.21 6.18 6.86
N SER A 22 -3.43 7.37 7.41
CA SER A 22 -4.70 7.73 8.03
C SER A 22 -5.85 7.68 7.05
N GLN A 23 -5.65 8.15 5.83
CA GLN A 23 -6.67 8.10 4.78
C GLN A 23 -7.00 6.65 4.40
N VAL A 24 -6.00 5.80 4.34
CA VAL A 24 -6.20 4.38 4.05
C VAL A 24 -6.98 3.71 5.18
N LEU A 25 -6.61 3.96 6.43
CA LEU A 25 -7.31 3.40 7.59
C LEU A 25 -8.78 3.83 7.63
N GLU A 26 -9.03 5.08 7.32
CA GLU A 26 -10.41 5.61 7.30
C GLU A 26 -11.26 4.90 6.25
N LEU A 27 -10.68 4.59 5.11
CA LEU A 27 -11.42 3.94 4.03
C LEU A 27 -11.55 2.44 4.22
N LEU A 28 -10.46 1.76 4.56
CA LEU A 28 -10.38 0.30 4.57
C LEU A 28 -10.41 -0.33 5.96
N GLY A 29 -10.13 0.44 6.99
CA GLY A 29 -9.86 -0.12 8.32
C GLY A 29 -8.44 -0.63 8.43
N GLY A 30 -8.14 -1.36 9.50
CA GLY A 30 -6.80 -1.85 9.76
C GLY A 30 -6.39 -3.00 8.85
N PRO A 31 -5.12 -3.07 8.46
CA PRO A 31 -4.62 -4.19 7.68
C PRO A 31 -4.50 -5.45 8.54
N VAL A 32 -4.45 -6.61 7.86
CA VAL A 32 -4.18 -7.89 8.51
C VAL A 32 -2.73 -7.95 8.96
N GLU A 33 -1.83 -7.43 8.15
CA GLU A 33 -0.40 -7.40 8.45
C GLU A 33 0.20 -6.06 8.07
N MET A 34 1.17 -5.64 8.86
CA MET A 34 1.99 -4.45 8.62
C MET A 34 3.44 -4.87 8.76
N GLU A 35 4.26 -4.49 7.81
CA GLU A 35 5.67 -4.85 7.83
C GLU A 35 6.53 -3.67 7.41
N ASP A 36 7.54 -3.37 8.23
CA ASP A 36 8.57 -2.40 7.89
C ASP A 36 9.70 -3.13 7.19
N SER A 37 10.16 -2.58 6.08
CA SER A 37 11.17 -3.22 5.26
C SER A 37 12.01 -2.16 4.55
N GLU A 38 12.87 -2.60 3.67
CA GLU A 38 13.69 -1.74 2.82
C GLU A 38 13.62 -2.25 1.39
N VAL A 39 13.79 -1.35 0.44
CA VAL A 39 13.93 -1.75 -0.96
C VAL A 39 15.19 -2.63 -1.07
N PRO A 40 15.07 -3.86 -1.61
CA PRO A 40 16.21 -4.77 -1.67
C PRO A 40 17.37 -4.18 -2.43
N LEU A 41 18.58 -4.39 -1.92
CA LEU A 41 19.81 -3.95 -2.58
C LEU A 41 19.98 -4.73 -3.89
N GLY A 42 20.42 -4.02 -4.93
CA GLY A 42 20.63 -4.62 -6.24
C GLY A 42 19.35 -4.92 -7.01
N SER A 43 18.19 -4.45 -6.53
CA SER A 43 16.91 -4.72 -7.15
C SER A 43 16.37 -3.43 -7.81
N ASP A 44 15.53 -3.60 -8.81
CA ASP A 44 14.82 -2.51 -9.45
C ASP A 44 13.38 -2.35 -8.94
N TRP A 45 13.07 -3.00 -7.83
CA TRP A 45 11.71 -2.99 -7.28
C TRP A 45 11.18 -1.56 -7.04
N GLY A 46 12.04 -0.65 -6.62
CA GLY A 46 11.65 0.74 -6.35
C GLY A 46 11.32 1.56 -7.60
N SER A 47 11.47 1.00 -8.78
CA SER A 47 11.19 1.66 -10.06
C SER A 47 10.07 0.97 -10.84
N GLN A 48 9.19 0.27 -10.16
CA GLN A 48 8.12 -0.46 -10.84
C GLN A 48 7.13 0.48 -11.53
N PRO A 49 6.52 0.01 -12.63
CA PRO A 49 5.45 0.77 -13.28
C PRO A 49 4.30 1.03 -12.29
N GLY A 50 3.75 2.22 -12.36
CA GLY A 50 2.64 2.60 -11.50
C GLY A 50 3.03 3.16 -10.15
N MET A 51 4.31 3.20 -9.82
CA MET A 51 4.76 3.84 -8.60
C MET A 51 4.61 5.35 -8.66
N THR A 52 4.04 5.92 -7.59
CA THR A 52 3.92 7.37 -7.46
C THR A 52 5.24 7.98 -7.01
N PHE A 53 5.89 7.34 -6.05
CA PHE A 53 7.20 7.75 -5.56
C PHE A 53 8.20 6.65 -5.85
N ARG A 54 9.18 6.95 -6.65
CA ARG A 54 10.27 5.99 -6.93
C ARG A 54 11.18 5.90 -5.72
N MET A 55 11.67 4.70 -5.47
CA MET A 55 12.54 4.43 -4.34
C MET A 55 13.83 3.79 -4.81
N LYS A 56 14.91 4.08 -4.08
CA LYS A 56 16.22 3.50 -4.34
C LYS A 56 16.43 2.28 -3.46
N PRO A 57 17.31 1.34 -3.85
CA PRO A 57 17.71 0.26 -2.95
C PRO A 57 18.12 0.81 -1.60
N GLY A 58 17.64 0.19 -0.52
CA GLY A 58 17.91 0.62 0.84
C GLY A 58 16.92 1.62 1.41
N ASP A 59 16.07 2.24 0.59
CA ASP A 59 15.06 3.17 1.09
C ASP A 59 14.03 2.43 1.95
N PRO A 60 13.57 3.05 3.04
CA PRO A 60 12.55 2.43 3.89
C PRO A 60 11.21 2.33 3.16
N VAL A 61 10.53 1.23 3.37
CA VAL A 61 9.20 0.98 2.82
C VAL A 61 8.35 0.31 3.89
N GLN A 62 7.07 0.65 3.92
CA GLN A 62 6.11 0.00 4.80
C GLN A 62 5.10 -0.75 3.94
N GLN A 63 4.89 -2.02 4.23
CA GLN A 63 3.95 -2.87 3.50
C GLN A 63 2.75 -3.17 4.37
N TRP A 64 1.56 -2.93 3.83
CA TRP A 64 0.31 -3.31 4.47
C TRP A 64 -0.40 -4.35 3.62
N MET A 65 -0.92 -5.37 4.26
CA MET A 65 -1.67 -6.42 3.59
C MET A 65 -3.08 -6.51 4.15
N PHE A 66 -4.04 -6.53 3.24
CA PHE A 66 -5.46 -6.75 3.55
C PHE A 66 -5.89 -8.04 2.89
N GLU A 67 -6.88 -8.69 3.47
CA GLU A 67 -7.46 -9.90 2.89
C GLU A 67 -8.97 -9.75 2.82
N ASP A 68 -9.54 -10.08 1.68
CA ASP A 68 -10.98 -10.07 1.49
C ASP A 68 -11.38 -11.17 0.52
N LYS A 69 -12.26 -12.08 0.95
CA LYS A 69 -12.79 -13.16 0.13
C LYS A 69 -11.72 -13.97 -0.59
N GLY A 70 -10.65 -14.29 0.11
CA GLY A 70 -9.56 -15.10 -0.43
C GLY A 70 -8.60 -14.37 -1.35
N GLU A 71 -8.74 -13.07 -1.50
CA GLU A 71 -7.82 -12.26 -2.28
C GLU A 71 -6.99 -11.39 -1.35
N PHE A 72 -5.77 -11.08 -1.77
CA PHE A 72 -4.82 -10.32 -0.97
C PHE A 72 -4.54 -8.99 -1.63
N TYR A 73 -4.59 -7.92 -0.83
CA TYR A 73 -4.43 -6.55 -1.31
C TYR A 73 -3.25 -5.94 -0.58
N TYR A 74 -2.30 -5.45 -1.36
CA TYR A 74 -1.06 -4.89 -0.83
C TYR A 74 -0.96 -3.42 -1.12
N LEU A 75 -0.51 -2.69 -0.10
CA LEU A 75 -0.15 -1.28 -0.22
C LEU A 75 1.29 -1.13 0.23
N TRP A 76 2.03 -0.31 -0.48
CA TRP A 76 3.37 0.08 -0.07
C TRP A 76 3.43 1.58 0.11
N PHE A 77 3.99 1.99 1.24
CA PHE A 77 4.20 3.39 1.55
C PHE A 77 5.67 3.72 1.42
N ALA A 78 5.97 4.81 0.72
CA ALA A 78 7.30 5.38 0.69
C ALA A 78 7.40 6.45 1.77
N LYS A 79 8.58 6.60 2.35
CA LYS A 79 8.86 7.66 3.30
C LYS A 79 9.25 8.90 2.53
N VAL A 80 8.47 9.96 2.67
CA VAL A 80 8.71 11.21 1.97
C VAL A 80 9.11 12.31 2.97
N SER A 81 10.16 13.02 2.66
CA SER A 81 10.80 13.94 3.59
C SER A 81 10.02 15.21 3.86
N PHE A 82 9.03 15.54 3.03
CA PHE A 82 8.28 16.79 3.19
C PHE A 82 7.13 16.68 4.20
N ALA A 83 6.86 15.50 4.72
CA ALA A 83 5.79 15.29 5.69
C ALA A 83 6.42 15.03 7.06
N ASP A 84 6.46 16.05 7.93
CA ASP A 84 7.17 15.97 9.21
C ASP A 84 6.53 15.03 10.21
N ASP A 85 5.19 15.07 10.33
CA ASP A 85 4.46 14.28 11.32
C ASP A 85 4.14 12.88 10.86
N ASP A 86 3.89 12.74 9.57
CA ASP A 86 3.52 11.48 8.96
C ASP A 86 4.20 11.40 7.59
N PRO A 87 5.44 10.91 7.56
CA PRO A 87 6.23 10.93 6.33
C PRO A 87 5.84 9.87 5.31
N TRP A 88 4.91 8.99 5.65
CA TRP A 88 4.55 7.87 4.79
C TRP A 88 3.45 8.24 3.80
N ARG A 89 3.63 7.86 2.54
CA ARG A 89 2.62 8.08 1.48
C ARG A 89 2.54 6.86 0.58
N VAL A 90 1.32 6.52 0.18
CA VAL A 90 1.10 5.39 -0.75
C VAL A 90 1.87 5.62 -2.03
N THR A 91 2.67 4.65 -2.43
CA THR A 91 3.41 4.70 -3.69
C THR A 91 2.98 3.60 -4.66
N LEU A 92 2.50 2.46 -4.18
CA LEU A 92 2.13 1.34 -5.02
C LEU A 92 1.02 0.54 -4.37
N THR A 93 0.10 0.04 -5.19
CA THR A 93 -0.96 -0.88 -4.77
C THR A 93 -1.01 -2.07 -5.72
N ARG A 94 -1.31 -3.24 -5.19
CA ARG A 94 -1.48 -4.46 -5.99
C ARG A 94 -2.52 -5.36 -5.35
N LYS A 95 -3.29 -6.03 -6.19
CA LYS A 95 -4.16 -7.12 -5.77
C LYS A 95 -3.56 -8.42 -6.26
N MET A 96 -3.52 -9.42 -5.41
CA MET A 96 -2.94 -10.72 -5.72
C MET A 96 -3.87 -11.84 -5.32
N SER A 97 -3.90 -12.91 -6.11
CA SER A 97 -4.68 -14.10 -5.77
C SER A 97 -3.95 -15.00 -4.78
N ARG A 98 -2.66 -14.73 -4.55
CA ARG A 98 -1.83 -15.48 -3.61
C ARG A 98 -1.10 -14.51 -2.71
N ARG A 99 -0.90 -14.94 -1.46
CA ARG A 99 -0.12 -14.18 -0.51
C ARG A 99 1.35 -14.15 -0.95
N ILE A 100 1.98 -12.98 -0.78
CA ILE A 100 3.41 -12.86 -1.05
C ILE A 100 4.16 -13.71 -0.03
N ALA A 101 5.03 -14.58 -0.52
CA ALA A 101 5.86 -15.38 0.34
C ALA A 101 6.87 -14.51 1.08
N ALA A 102 7.04 -14.80 2.36
CA ALA A 102 7.99 -14.06 3.18
C ALA A 102 9.43 -14.40 2.76
#